data_d7c47046f0f6517044ea3abaa3793d14
#
_entry.id   d7c47046f0f6517044ea3abaa3793d14
#
_cell.length_a   1.000
_cell.length_b   1.000
_cell.length_c   1.000
_cell.angle_alpha   90.00
_cell.angle_beta   90.00
_cell.angle_gamma   90.00
#
_symmetry.space_group_name_H-M   'P 1'
#
loop_
_entity.id
_entity.type
_entity.pdbx_description
1 polymer ?
#
loop_
_entity_poly.entity_id
_entity_poly.type
_entity_poly.pdbx_seq_one_letter_code
_entity_poly.pdbx_strand_id
1 'polypeptide(L)'
;IRKEYRDWLKRPEKFTAFMTKRMNLPDGSSEIKVCAYERIKATNRPVPVDDLVGRMCTCGIDFSKVTDMISVNLHFRDVDTRYDLNHSWLCLQSKDLPRIKAPWKEWADQGHITLVDDVEIHPELIVDYIAAQMEHYSIKKMAIDDFRYALLAKYLQNIGFDAKVYKNLKLVRPSDIMKVAPVIDSCFANDYFVWGDNPVLRWATNNTKMVRYGRKPGKEDDAD
;
A
#
# COMPACT_ATOMS: atom_id res chain seq x y z
N ILE A 1 35.33 -6.44 18.93
CA ILE A 1 35.42 -6.45 17.46
C ILE A 1 36.17 -7.73 16.98
N ARG A 2 37.46 -7.98 17.34
CA ARG A 2 38.23 -9.15 16.85
C ARG A 2 37.63 -10.51 17.23
N LYS A 3 36.98 -10.62 18.40
CA LYS A 3 36.29 -11.84 18.84
C LYS A 3 35.01 -12.05 18.02
N GLU A 4 34.20 -11.00 17.88
CA GLU A 4 32.95 -11.02 17.11
C GLU A 4 33.20 -11.29 15.63
N TYR A 5 34.27 -10.74 15.05
CA TYR A 5 34.68 -11.03 13.68
C TYR A 5 35.06 -12.52 13.48
N ARG A 6 35.80 -13.12 14.45
CA ARG A 6 36.12 -14.55 14.43
C ARG A 6 34.88 -15.42 14.61
N ASP A 7 33.95 -14.99 15.46
CA ASP A 7 32.70 -15.70 15.67
C ASP A 7 31.81 -15.64 14.39
N TRP A 8 31.83 -14.51 13.68
CA TRP A 8 31.17 -14.40 12.37
C TRP A 8 31.77 -15.34 11.32
N LEU A 9 33.09 -15.41 11.21
CA LEU A 9 33.75 -16.31 10.26
C LEU A 9 33.36 -17.79 10.49
N LYS A 10 33.02 -18.16 11.72
CA LYS A 10 32.57 -19.51 12.08
C LYS A 10 31.06 -19.70 11.95
N ARG A 11 30.30 -18.63 11.94
CA ARG A 11 28.82 -18.63 11.94
C ARG A 11 28.29 -17.54 11.01
N PRO A 12 28.18 -17.85 9.71
CA PRO A 12 27.74 -16.88 8.68
C PRO A 12 26.39 -16.22 8.99
N GLU A 13 25.52 -16.89 9.75
CA GLU A 13 24.24 -16.35 10.19
C GLU A 13 24.33 -15.11 11.09
N LYS A 14 25.52 -14.86 11.66
CA LYS A 14 25.80 -13.66 12.47
C LYS A 14 26.37 -12.49 11.67
N PHE A 15 26.56 -12.65 10.37
CA PHE A 15 27.14 -11.64 9.48
C PHE A 15 26.40 -10.32 9.54
N THR A 16 25.10 -10.36 9.36
CA THR A 16 24.21 -9.19 9.35
C THR A 16 24.34 -8.38 10.64
N ALA A 17 24.23 -9.05 11.80
CA ALA A 17 24.35 -8.38 13.09
C ALA A 17 25.73 -7.75 13.32
N PHE A 18 26.81 -8.36 12.82
CA PHE A 18 28.16 -7.82 12.88
C PHE A 18 28.30 -6.60 11.98
N MET A 19 27.85 -6.67 10.74
CA MET A 19 27.95 -5.58 9.76
C MET A 19 27.15 -4.34 10.20
N THR A 20 25.94 -4.53 10.69
CA THR A 20 25.09 -3.42 11.16
C THR A 20 25.64 -2.77 12.42
N LYS A 21 26.00 -3.57 13.44
CA LYS A 21 26.41 -3.03 14.75
C LYS A 21 27.82 -2.48 14.80
N ARG A 22 28.72 -2.99 13.96
CA ARG A 22 30.16 -2.67 14.05
C ARG A 22 30.70 -1.93 12.84
N MET A 23 30.16 -2.19 11.67
CA MET A 23 30.61 -1.55 10.44
C MET A 23 29.71 -0.39 10.01
N ASN A 24 28.61 -0.16 10.73
CA ASN A 24 27.59 0.84 10.40
C ASN A 24 27.14 0.77 8.92
N LEU A 25 27.25 -0.42 8.35
CA LEU A 25 26.72 -0.68 7.02
C LEU A 25 25.23 -0.97 7.18
N PRO A 26 24.39 -0.41 6.32
CA PRO A 26 22.98 -0.74 6.34
C PRO A 26 22.86 -2.26 6.25
N ASP A 27 22.02 -2.81 7.12
CA ASP A 27 21.69 -4.21 7.03
C ASP A 27 21.22 -4.48 5.60
N GLY A 28 21.98 -5.28 4.86
CA GLY A 28 21.47 -5.95 3.69
C GLY A 28 20.46 -6.98 4.15
N SER A 29 19.54 -6.56 5.07
CA SER A 29 18.43 -7.38 5.48
C SER A 29 17.80 -7.86 4.20
N SER A 30 17.51 -9.12 4.15
CA SER A 30 16.68 -9.75 3.13
C SER A 30 15.24 -9.20 3.23
N GLU A 31 15.11 -7.87 3.25
CA GLU A 31 13.85 -7.17 3.08
C GLU A 31 13.39 -7.51 1.68
N ILE A 32 12.44 -8.41 1.62
CA ILE A 32 11.86 -8.82 0.36
C ILE A 32 11.03 -7.63 -0.12
N LYS A 33 11.54 -6.91 -1.09
CA LYS A 33 10.78 -5.90 -1.82
C LYS A 33 9.65 -6.57 -2.57
N VAL A 34 8.58 -5.84 -2.81
CA VAL A 34 7.44 -6.32 -3.63
C VAL A 34 7.95 -6.78 -5.00
N CYS A 35 8.78 -5.96 -5.65
CA CYS A 35 9.42 -6.33 -6.91
C CYS A 35 10.66 -5.46 -7.17
N ALA A 36 11.40 -5.74 -8.25
CA ALA A 36 12.49 -4.91 -8.71
C ALA A 36 11.97 -3.55 -9.20
N TYR A 37 12.78 -2.50 -9.03
CA TYR A 37 12.39 -1.13 -9.37
C TYR A 37 12.07 -0.94 -10.86
N GLU A 38 12.73 -1.68 -11.74
CA GLU A 38 12.48 -1.71 -13.18
C GLU A 38 11.05 -2.15 -13.50
N ARG A 39 10.50 -3.12 -12.72
CA ARG A 39 9.11 -3.56 -12.85
C ARG A 39 8.12 -2.50 -12.38
N ILE A 40 8.49 -1.76 -11.33
CA ILE A 40 7.69 -0.60 -10.89
C ILE A 40 7.68 0.47 -11.99
N LYS A 41 8.80 0.74 -12.65
CA LYS A 41 8.85 1.68 -13.77
C LYS A 41 8.03 1.23 -14.99
N ALA A 42 7.93 -0.06 -15.24
CA ALA A 42 7.13 -0.59 -16.35
C ALA A 42 5.63 -0.28 -16.23
N THR A 43 5.16 0.08 -15.03
CA THR A 43 3.76 0.47 -14.79
C THR A 43 3.40 1.87 -15.28
N ASN A 44 4.40 2.71 -15.66
CA ASN A 44 4.23 4.11 -16.07
C ASN A 44 3.51 4.29 -17.42
N ARG A 45 3.06 3.22 -18.04
CA ARG A 45 2.27 3.29 -19.28
C ARG A 45 1.02 4.14 -19.06
N PRO A 46 0.60 4.95 -20.05
CA PRO A 46 -0.59 5.78 -19.94
C PRO A 46 -1.83 4.94 -19.61
N VAL A 47 -2.65 5.41 -18.68
CA VAL A 47 -3.96 4.82 -18.40
C VAL A 47 -4.96 5.41 -19.39
N PRO A 48 -5.74 4.60 -20.13
CA PRO A 48 -6.74 5.07 -21.08
C PRO A 48 -8.01 5.52 -20.33
N VAL A 49 -7.93 6.66 -19.63
CA VAL A 49 -8.96 7.12 -18.68
C VAL A 49 -10.33 7.23 -19.36
N ASP A 50 -10.37 7.73 -20.60
CA ASP A 50 -11.61 7.90 -21.35
C ASP A 50 -12.28 6.53 -21.66
N ASP A 51 -11.50 5.51 -21.91
CA ASP A 51 -12.00 4.13 -22.15
C ASP A 51 -12.50 3.45 -20.87
N LEU A 52 -12.13 3.98 -19.70
CA LEU A 52 -12.57 3.47 -18.41
C LEU A 52 -13.89 4.06 -17.93
N VAL A 53 -14.38 5.13 -18.54
CA VAL A 53 -15.67 5.75 -18.17
C VAL A 53 -16.80 4.73 -18.32
N GLY A 54 -17.64 4.62 -17.29
CA GLY A 54 -18.74 3.66 -17.20
C GLY A 54 -18.32 2.22 -16.89
N ARG A 55 -17.01 1.89 -16.91
CA ARG A 55 -16.54 0.53 -16.63
C ARG A 55 -16.66 0.16 -15.16
N MET A 56 -16.77 -1.13 -14.92
CA MET A 56 -16.78 -1.70 -13.57
C MET A 56 -15.37 -1.67 -12.97
N CYS A 57 -15.30 -1.25 -11.70
CA CYS A 57 -14.06 -1.28 -10.93
C CYS A 57 -14.31 -1.69 -9.48
N THR A 58 -13.23 -1.91 -8.76
CA THR A 58 -13.19 -2.05 -7.31
C THR A 58 -12.44 -0.87 -6.70
N CYS A 59 -12.81 -0.47 -5.49
CA CYS A 59 -12.19 0.63 -4.77
C CYS A 59 -11.46 0.11 -3.55
N GLY A 60 -10.16 0.41 -3.43
CA GLY A 60 -9.36 0.18 -2.23
C GLY A 60 -9.19 1.48 -1.45
N ILE A 61 -9.35 1.41 -0.12
CA ILE A 61 -9.21 2.56 0.77
C ILE A 61 -8.19 2.21 1.84
N ASP A 62 -7.12 2.99 1.91
CA ASP A 62 -6.19 3.01 3.05
C ASP A 62 -6.43 4.31 3.83
N PHE A 63 -6.99 4.19 5.02
CA PHE A 63 -7.44 5.32 5.81
C PHE A 63 -6.68 5.46 7.12
N SER A 64 -6.08 6.62 7.34
CA SER A 64 -5.47 7.01 8.61
C SER A 64 -5.88 8.45 8.97
N LYS A 65 -6.42 8.68 10.17
CA LYS A 65 -6.90 10.03 10.52
C LYS A 65 -5.78 11.06 10.61
N VAL A 66 -4.64 10.71 11.19
CA VAL A 66 -3.67 11.70 11.70
C VAL A 66 -2.22 11.42 11.28
N THR A 67 -1.84 10.18 11.03
CA THR A 67 -0.42 9.79 11.04
C THR A 67 0.20 9.54 9.69
N ASP A 68 -0.60 9.17 8.69
CA ASP A 68 -0.08 8.72 7.40
C ASP A 68 -0.81 9.39 6.24
N MET A 69 -0.32 9.12 5.05
CA MET A 69 -1.02 9.45 3.81
C MET A 69 -2.26 8.56 3.68
N ILE A 70 -3.41 9.17 3.43
CA ILE A 70 -4.62 8.43 3.05
C ILE A 70 -4.59 8.19 1.56
N SER A 71 -5.12 7.06 1.12
CA SER A 71 -5.15 6.73 -0.30
C SER A 71 -6.45 6.04 -0.69
N VAL A 72 -6.99 6.44 -1.83
CA VAL A 72 -8.09 5.75 -2.52
C VAL A 72 -7.58 5.31 -3.88
N ASN A 73 -7.80 4.04 -4.21
CA ASN A 73 -7.39 3.46 -5.47
C ASN A 73 -8.59 2.80 -6.18
N LEU A 74 -8.85 3.18 -7.41
CA LEU A 74 -9.81 2.51 -8.29
C LEU A 74 -9.07 1.51 -9.16
N HIS A 75 -9.43 0.25 -9.05
CA HIS A 75 -8.80 -0.84 -9.76
C HIS A 75 -9.71 -1.43 -10.83
N PHE A 76 -9.27 -1.37 -12.07
CA PHE A 76 -9.97 -1.91 -13.24
C PHE A 76 -9.25 -3.14 -13.76
N ARG A 77 -10.01 -4.12 -14.16
CA ARG A 77 -9.49 -5.33 -14.79
C ARG A 77 -9.94 -5.43 -16.23
N ASP A 78 -8.98 -5.59 -17.14
CA ASP A 78 -9.21 -5.84 -18.54
C ASP A 78 -8.37 -7.02 -19.01
N VAL A 79 -8.97 -8.19 -19.06
CA VAL A 79 -8.30 -9.48 -19.30
C VAL A 79 -7.14 -9.66 -18.31
N ASP A 80 -5.91 -9.43 -18.73
CA ASP A 80 -4.71 -9.52 -17.89
C ASP A 80 -4.23 -8.16 -17.40
N THR A 81 -4.56 -7.07 -18.10
CA THR A 81 -4.16 -5.72 -17.70
C THR A 81 -4.95 -5.24 -16.47
N ARG A 82 -4.25 -4.54 -15.59
CA ARG A 82 -4.76 -3.94 -14.36
C ARG A 82 -4.50 -2.44 -14.42
N TYR A 83 -5.57 -1.65 -14.57
CA TYR A 83 -5.47 -0.20 -14.53
C TYR A 83 -5.78 0.29 -13.14
N ASP A 84 -4.97 1.19 -12.63
CA ASP A 84 -5.14 1.79 -11.31
C ASP A 84 -5.19 3.31 -11.42
N LEU A 85 -6.26 3.90 -10.86
CA LEU A 85 -6.40 5.35 -10.67
C LEU A 85 -6.34 5.64 -9.19
N ASN A 86 -5.33 6.37 -8.77
CA ASN A 86 -5.05 6.63 -7.37
C ASN A 86 -5.12 8.11 -7.06
N HIS A 87 -5.71 8.45 -5.91
CA HIS A 87 -5.57 9.75 -5.29
C HIS A 87 -5.25 9.61 -3.81
N SER A 88 -4.45 10.53 -3.29
CA SER A 88 -4.00 10.49 -1.90
C SER A 88 -4.16 11.84 -1.21
N TRP A 89 -4.25 11.83 0.11
CA TRP A 89 -4.36 13.01 0.96
C TRP A 89 -3.29 12.97 2.03
N LEU A 90 -2.74 14.13 2.35
CA LEU A 90 -1.72 14.30 3.36
C LEU A 90 -2.11 15.41 4.33
N CYS A 91 -2.17 15.08 5.62
CA CYS A 91 -2.46 16.03 6.68
C CYS A 91 -1.21 16.85 7.02
N LEU A 92 -1.27 18.18 6.87
CA LEU A 92 -0.13 19.07 7.12
C LEU A 92 0.22 19.25 8.60
N GLN A 93 -0.75 19.06 9.49
CA GLN A 93 -0.54 19.16 10.94
C GLN A 93 -0.22 17.81 11.59
N SER A 94 0.02 16.75 10.77
CA SER A 94 0.42 15.44 11.27
C SER A 94 1.79 15.48 11.96
N LYS A 95 1.88 14.83 13.12
CA LYS A 95 3.15 14.65 13.86
C LYS A 95 4.19 13.84 13.07
N ASP A 96 3.74 13.02 12.14
CA ASP A 96 4.57 12.13 11.34
C ASP A 96 5.02 12.74 10.02
N LEU A 97 4.49 13.94 9.66
CA LEU A 97 4.88 14.65 8.44
C LEU A 97 6.42 14.79 8.28
N PRO A 98 7.19 15.13 9.34
CA PRO A 98 8.65 15.21 9.21
C PRO A 98 9.34 13.86 8.91
N ARG A 99 8.65 12.75 9.12
CA ARG A 99 9.16 11.39 8.83
C ARG A 99 8.94 10.98 7.38
N ILE A 100 8.01 11.64 6.69
CA ILE A 100 7.70 11.35 5.29
C ILE A 100 8.79 12.00 4.43
N LYS A 101 9.80 11.21 4.06
CA LYS A 101 10.94 11.64 3.24
C LYS A 101 10.62 11.56 1.74
N ALA A 102 9.41 11.92 1.36
CA ALA A 102 8.96 11.96 -0.03
C ALA A 102 8.83 13.42 -0.48
N PRO A 103 8.94 13.72 -1.77
CA PRO A 103 8.76 15.07 -2.32
C PRO A 103 7.26 15.41 -2.44
N TRP A 104 6.53 15.31 -1.32
CA TRP A 104 5.08 15.46 -1.30
C TRP A 104 4.57 16.83 -1.76
N LYS A 105 5.38 17.89 -1.63
CA LYS A 105 5.03 19.22 -2.17
C LYS A 105 4.94 19.20 -3.68
N GLU A 106 5.94 18.61 -4.34
CA GLU A 106 5.95 18.44 -5.79
C GLU A 106 4.77 17.57 -6.27
N TRP A 107 4.44 16.53 -5.51
CA TRP A 107 3.29 15.67 -5.82
C TRP A 107 1.95 16.40 -5.69
N ALA A 108 1.84 17.34 -4.74
CA ALA A 108 0.67 18.20 -4.61
C ALA A 108 0.57 19.18 -5.78
N ASP A 109 1.67 19.83 -6.15
CA ASP A 109 1.74 20.74 -7.30
C ASP A 109 1.38 20.04 -8.62
N GLN A 110 1.70 18.74 -8.73
CA GLN A 110 1.36 17.89 -9.86
C GLN A 110 -0.05 17.29 -9.82
N GLY A 111 -0.81 17.52 -8.72
CA GLY A 111 -2.17 17.03 -8.55
C GLY A 111 -2.30 15.56 -8.15
N HIS A 112 -1.19 14.89 -7.77
CA HIS A 112 -1.23 13.49 -7.33
C HIS A 112 -1.74 13.32 -5.90
N ILE A 113 -1.58 14.36 -5.06
CA ILE A 113 -2.07 14.36 -3.69
C ILE A 113 -2.78 15.68 -3.36
N THR A 114 -3.71 15.63 -2.42
CA THR A 114 -4.34 16.81 -1.81
C THR A 114 -3.74 17.06 -0.43
N LEU A 115 -3.28 18.28 -0.19
CA LEU A 115 -2.81 18.70 1.13
C LEU A 115 -3.99 19.19 1.95
N VAL A 116 -4.14 18.66 3.16
CA VAL A 116 -5.20 19.03 4.11
C VAL A 116 -4.57 19.79 5.26
N ASP A 117 -4.85 21.09 5.32
CA ASP A 117 -4.36 21.95 6.41
C ASP A 117 -5.32 21.90 7.60
N ASP A 118 -5.31 20.76 8.27
CA ASP A 118 -6.12 20.49 9.44
C ASP A 118 -5.35 19.55 10.39
N VAL A 119 -5.89 19.32 11.60
CA VAL A 119 -5.34 18.38 12.59
C VAL A 119 -5.62 16.93 12.24
N GLU A 120 -6.65 16.68 11.44
CA GLU A 120 -7.00 15.34 10.94
C GLU A 120 -7.64 15.42 9.55
N ILE A 121 -7.66 14.31 8.84
CA ILE A 121 -8.39 14.19 7.58
C ILE A 121 -9.78 13.66 7.89
N HIS A 122 -10.81 14.46 7.58
CA HIS A 122 -12.19 14.09 7.83
C HIS A 122 -12.68 13.01 6.86
N PRO A 123 -13.43 12.01 7.36
CA PRO A 123 -14.00 10.93 6.54
C PRO A 123 -14.83 11.41 5.35
N GLU A 124 -15.53 12.52 5.51
CA GLU A 124 -16.37 13.14 4.48
C GLU A 124 -15.56 13.44 3.22
N LEU A 125 -14.36 14.00 3.36
CA LEU A 125 -13.50 14.35 2.23
C LEU A 125 -13.21 13.14 1.33
N ILE A 126 -12.97 12.00 1.94
CA ILE A 126 -12.67 10.75 1.24
C ILE A 126 -13.92 10.19 0.56
N VAL A 127 -15.04 10.23 1.26
CA VAL A 127 -16.31 9.68 0.76
C VAL A 127 -16.89 10.56 -0.34
N ASP A 128 -16.76 11.88 -0.24
CA ASP A 128 -17.16 12.82 -1.29
C ASP A 128 -16.35 12.61 -2.57
N TYR A 129 -15.03 12.38 -2.44
CA TYR A 129 -14.20 11.99 -3.58
C TYR A 129 -14.70 10.70 -4.22
N ILE A 130 -14.97 9.65 -3.41
CA ILE A 130 -15.49 8.39 -3.93
C ILE A 130 -16.84 8.57 -4.62
N ALA A 131 -17.75 9.36 -4.03
CA ALA A 131 -19.04 9.67 -4.62
C ALA A 131 -18.89 10.37 -5.98
N ALA A 132 -17.98 11.33 -6.10
CA ALA A 132 -17.67 11.96 -7.39
C ALA A 132 -17.10 10.95 -8.40
N GLN A 133 -16.26 9.99 -7.99
CA GLN A 133 -15.78 8.95 -8.89
C GLN A 133 -16.90 7.99 -9.34
N MET A 134 -17.95 7.80 -8.53
CA MET A 134 -19.10 6.97 -8.91
C MET A 134 -19.94 7.58 -10.04
N GLU A 135 -19.82 8.87 -10.30
CA GLU A 135 -20.44 9.52 -11.48
C GLU A 135 -19.78 9.09 -12.79
N HIS A 136 -18.50 8.71 -12.72
CA HIS A 136 -17.70 8.33 -13.90
C HIS A 136 -17.54 6.83 -14.03
N TYR A 137 -17.45 6.10 -12.89
CA TYR A 137 -17.08 4.67 -12.86
C TYR A 137 -18.08 3.84 -12.07
N SER A 138 -18.27 2.59 -12.47
CA SER A 138 -19.18 1.66 -11.80
C SER A 138 -18.45 0.90 -10.69
N ILE A 139 -18.32 1.51 -9.50
CA ILE A 139 -17.68 0.88 -8.34
C ILE A 139 -18.58 -0.24 -7.82
N LYS A 140 -18.17 -1.49 -7.94
CA LYS A 140 -18.99 -2.67 -7.55
C LYS A 140 -18.67 -3.18 -6.15
N LYS A 141 -17.42 -3.07 -5.72
CA LYS A 141 -16.96 -3.52 -4.42
C LYS A 141 -15.91 -2.57 -3.88
N MET A 142 -15.87 -2.48 -2.55
CA MET A 142 -14.81 -1.77 -1.84
C MET A 142 -14.01 -2.71 -0.94
N ALA A 143 -12.79 -2.31 -0.63
CA ALA A 143 -11.93 -2.95 0.34
C ALA A 143 -11.30 -1.90 1.26
N ILE A 144 -11.31 -2.14 2.55
CA ILE A 144 -10.72 -1.27 3.57
C ILE A 144 -10.13 -2.12 4.69
N ASP A 145 -9.11 -1.61 5.36
CA ASP A 145 -8.57 -2.25 6.56
C ASP A 145 -9.65 -2.42 7.64
N ASP A 146 -9.70 -3.62 8.24
CA ASP A 146 -10.72 -3.99 9.25
C ASP A 146 -10.69 -3.05 10.46
N PHE A 147 -9.49 -2.62 10.90
CA PHE A 147 -9.34 -1.73 12.05
C PHE A 147 -9.79 -0.29 11.77
N ARG A 148 -9.78 0.16 10.53
CA ARG A 148 -10.11 1.53 10.14
C ARG A 148 -11.56 1.68 9.69
N TYR A 149 -12.23 0.59 9.36
CA TYR A 149 -13.60 0.60 8.86
C TYR A 149 -14.57 1.36 9.76
N ALA A 150 -14.47 1.20 11.09
CA ALA A 150 -15.38 1.85 12.04
C ALA A 150 -15.42 3.38 11.88
N LEU A 151 -14.34 4.01 11.42
CA LEU A 151 -14.24 5.45 11.23
C LEU A 151 -15.00 5.93 9.98
N LEU A 152 -15.14 5.07 8.98
CA LEU A 152 -15.77 5.38 7.69
C LEU A 152 -17.14 4.72 7.50
N ALA A 153 -17.52 3.76 8.36
CA ALA A 153 -18.67 2.89 8.14
C ALA A 153 -19.97 3.65 7.83
N LYS A 154 -20.31 4.66 8.65
CA LYS A 154 -21.53 5.45 8.47
C LYS A 154 -21.51 6.23 7.16
N TYR A 155 -20.39 6.81 6.82
CA TYR A 155 -20.23 7.62 5.60
C TYR A 155 -20.30 6.75 4.33
N LEU A 156 -19.64 5.58 4.35
CA LEU A 156 -19.69 4.61 3.25
C LEU A 156 -21.09 4.03 3.05
N GLN A 157 -21.84 3.82 4.14
CA GLN A 157 -23.25 3.40 4.07
C GLN A 157 -24.11 4.42 3.35
N ASN A 158 -23.88 5.72 3.56
CA ASN A 158 -24.61 6.78 2.90
C ASN A 158 -24.46 6.76 1.37
N ILE A 159 -23.35 6.26 0.87
CA ILE A 159 -23.10 6.09 -0.57
C ILE A 159 -23.31 4.65 -1.06
N GLY A 160 -23.96 3.81 -0.25
CA GLY A 160 -24.43 2.48 -0.64
C GLY A 160 -23.43 1.34 -0.43
N PHE A 161 -22.37 1.52 0.40
CA PHE A 161 -21.39 0.47 0.69
C PHE A 161 -21.42 0.03 2.14
N ASP A 162 -21.59 -1.27 2.35
CA ASP A 162 -21.65 -1.88 3.68
C ASP A 162 -21.14 -3.33 3.67
N ALA A 163 -20.49 -3.72 4.77
CA ALA A 163 -19.91 -5.05 4.92
C ALA A 163 -20.96 -6.13 5.30
N LYS A 164 -22.09 -5.74 5.89
CA LYS A 164 -23.09 -6.66 6.47
C LYS A 164 -24.36 -6.72 5.65
N VAL A 165 -24.94 -5.58 5.33
CA VAL A 165 -26.23 -5.46 4.63
C VAL A 165 -26.06 -5.72 3.15
N TYR A 166 -25.32 -4.84 2.47
CA TYR A 166 -25.10 -4.93 1.02
C TYR A 166 -24.00 -5.93 0.63
N LYS A 167 -23.09 -6.26 1.56
CA LYS A 167 -21.98 -7.20 1.38
C LYS A 167 -21.09 -6.86 0.18
N ASN A 168 -21.04 -5.59 -0.16
CA ASN A 168 -20.23 -5.04 -1.25
C ASN A 168 -18.95 -4.34 -0.75
N LEU A 169 -18.69 -4.42 0.57
CA LEU A 169 -17.48 -3.93 1.21
C LEU A 169 -16.76 -5.08 1.92
N LYS A 170 -15.49 -5.28 1.59
CA LYS A 170 -14.60 -6.27 2.19
C LYS A 170 -13.73 -5.63 3.26
N LEU A 171 -13.79 -6.16 4.47
CA LEU A 171 -12.84 -5.85 5.53
C LEU A 171 -11.57 -6.68 5.32
N VAL A 172 -10.46 -6.00 5.06
CA VAL A 172 -9.16 -6.60 4.73
C VAL A 172 -8.37 -6.85 6.01
N ARG A 173 -7.82 -8.04 6.13
CA ARG A 173 -6.94 -8.46 7.22
C ARG A 173 -5.56 -8.81 6.66
N PRO A 174 -4.51 -8.83 7.49
CA PRO A 174 -3.17 -9.24 7.04
C PRO A 174 -3.14 -10.58 6.32
N SER A 175 -3.98 -11.54 6.75
CA SER A 175 -4.10 -12.85 6.08
C SER A 175 -4.69 -12.76 4.66
N ASP A 176 -5.54 -11.77 4.38
CA ASP A 176 -6.08 -11.56 3.04
C ASP A 176 -5.00 -11.00 2.10
N ILE A 177 -4.16 -10.09 2.61
CA ILE A 177 -3.01 -9.55 1.86
C ILE A 177 -2.05 -10.68 1.48
N MET A 178 -1.75 -11.59 2.42
CA MET A 178 -0.89 -12.75 2.14
C MET A 178 -1.43 -13.66 1.03
N LYS A 179 -2.75 -13.81 0.93
CA LYS A 179 -3.38 -14.64 -0.11
C LYS A 179 -3.26 -14.04 -1.50
N VAL A 180 -3.24 -12.69 -1.61
CA VAL A 180 -3.16 -12.01 -2.91
C VAL A 180 -1.72 -11.70 -3.32
N ALA A 181 -0.75 -11.80 -2.42
CA ALA A 181 0.65 -11.53 -2.72
C ALA A 181 1.18 -12.28 -3.97
N PRO A 182 0.93 -13.60 -4.16
CA PRO A 182 1.38 -14.29 -5.36
C PRO A 182 0.76 -13.76 -6.67
N VAL A 183 -0.48 -13.23 -6.59
CA VAL A 183 -1.14 -12.61 -7.74
C VAL A 183 -0.48 -11.26 -8.06
N ILE A 184 -0.14 -10.49 -7.05
CA ILE A 184 0.57 -9.21 -7.20
C ILE A 184 1.94 -9.46 -7.82
N ASP A 185 2.69 -10.45 -7.32
CA ASP A 185 4.00 -10.84 -7.87
C ASP A 185 3.89 -11.23 -9.35
N SER A 186 2.87 -12.01 -9.70
CA SER A 186 2.60 -12.39 -11.10
C SER A 186 2.27 -11.18 -11.96
N CYS A 187 1.46 -10.24 -11.46
CA CYS A 187 1.13 -9.02 -12.20
C CYS A 187 2.36 -8.15 -12.48
N PHE A 188 3.27 -8.00 -11.53
CA PHE A 188 4.53 -7.30 -11.77
C PHE A 188 5.47 -8.06 -12.71
N ALA A 189 5.57 -9.38 -12.57
CA ALA A 189 6.42 -10.20 -13.41
C ALA A 189 6.02 -10.15 -14.90
N ASN A 190 4.72 -9.99 -15.18
CA ASN A 190 4.18 -9.96 -16.53
C ASN A 190 3.84 -8.56 -17.03
N ASP A 191 4.22 -7.51 -16.30
CA ASP A 191 3.94 -6.10 -16.63
C ASP A 191 2.43 -5.79 -16.82
N TYR A 192 1.57 -6.44 -16.05
CA TYR A 192 0.12 -6.27 -16.16
C TYR A 192 -0.38 -4.98 -15.52
N PHE A 193 0.32 -4.43 -14.52
CA PHE A 193 -0.06 -3.16 -13.90
C PHE A 193 0.21 -1.96 -14.79
N VAL A 194 -0.76 -1.05 -14.85
CA VAL A 194 -0.71 0.23 -15.57
C VAL A 194 -1.36 1.29 -14.72
N TRP A 195 -0.58 2.23 -14.20
CA TRP A 195 -1.09 3.32 -13.39
C TRP A 195 -0.54 4.71 -13.78
N GLY A 196 0.04 4.78 -14.97
CA GLY A 196 0.62 6.02 -15.46
C GLY A 196 1.86 6.44 -14.72
N ASP A 197 2.31 7.65 -14.98
CA ASP A 197 3.46 8.24 -14.31
C ASP A 197 3.07 8.77 -12.91
N ASN A 198 2.57 7.88 -12.04
CA ASN A 198 2.15 8.23 -10.69
C ASN A 198 3.33 8.05 -9.69
N PRO A 199 3.94 9.14 -9.21
CA PRO A 199 5.09 9.07 -8.30
C PRO A 199 4.72 8.55 -6.91
N VAL A 200 3.47 8.73 -6.48
CA VAL A 200 2.97 8.27 -5.17
C VAL A 200 2.92 6.75 -5.15
N LEU A 201 2.30 6.13 -6.16
CA LEU A 201 2.24 4.67 -6.27
C LEU A 201 3.63 4.06 -6.43
N ARG A 202 4.52 4.68 -7.23
CA ARG A 202 5.91 4.22 -7.35
C ARG A 202 6.64 4.25 -6.00
N TRP A 203 6.53 5.35 -5.29
CA TRP A 203 7.17 5.51 -4.00
C TRP A 203 6.62 4.52 -2.97
N ALA A 204 5.30 4.40 -2.86
CA ALA A 204 4.64 3.47 -1.94
C ALA A 204 5.05 2.02 -2.23
N THR A 205 5.00 1.59 -3.49
CA THR A 205 5.37 0.23 -3.91
C THR A 205 6.85 -0.07 -3.63
N ASN A 206 7.76 0.88 -3.93
CA ASN A 206 9.19 0.69 -3.70
C ASN A 206 9.54 0.63 -2.20
N ASN A 207 8.74 1.27 -1.34
CA ASN A 207 8.94 1.27 0.11
C ASN A 207 8.14 0.17 0.83
N THR A 208 7.28 -0.56 0.11
CA THR A 208 6.55 -1.69 0.70
C THR A 208 7.49 -2.87 0.90
N LYS A 209 7.47 -3.40 2.12
CA LYS A 209 8.29 -4.54 2.53
C LYS A 209 7.40 -5.76 2.78
N MET A 210 7.77 -6.88 2.18
CA MET A 210 7.15 -8.17 2.46
C MET A 210 7.70 -8.71 3.79
N VAL A 211 6.92 -8.62 4.85
CA VAL A 211 7.29 -9.24 6.14
C VAL A 211 6.94 -10.72 6.07
N ARG A 212 7.94 -11.60 6.07
CA ARG A 212 7.69 -13.01 6.40
C ARG A 212 7.23 -13.06 7.85
N TYR A 213 5.99 -13.44 8.08
CA TYR A 213 5.57 -13.87 9.40
C TYR A 213 6.44 -15.10 9.75
N GLY A 214 7.45 -14.87 10.61
CA GLY A 214 8.23 -15.94 11.17
C GLY A 214 7.28 -16.94 11.83
N ARG A 215 7.47 -18.24 11.62
CA ARG A 215 6.97 -19.22 12.56
C ARG A 215 7.33 -18.70 13.95
N LYS A 216 6.36 -18.57 14.86
CA LYS A 216 6.67 -18.50 16.28
C LYS A 216 7.67 -19.64 16.51
N PRO A 217 8.80 -19.43 17.23
CA PRO A 217 9.64 -20.54 17.59
C PRO A 217 8.72 -21.57 18.23
N GLY A 218 8.53 -22.70 17.55
CA GLY A 218 7.82 -23.82 18.10
C GLY A 218 8.56 -24.16 19.39
N LYS A 219 7.83 -24.46 20.45
CA LYS A 219 8.39 -25.23 21.54
C LYS A 219 9.11 -26.40 20.87
N GLU A 220 10.41 -26.53 21.12
CA GLU A 220 11.10 -27.78 20.87
C GLU A 220 10.24 -28.84 21.57
N ASP A 221 9.71 -29.75 20.76
CA ASP A 221 9.15 -30.97 21.32
C ASP A 221 10.34 -31.69 21.98
N ASP A 222 10.31 -31.73 23.29
CA ASP A 222 11.11 -32.69 24.07
C ASP A 222 10.69 -34.07 23.58
N ALA A 223 11.42 -34.61 22.63
CA ALA A 223 11.36 -36.02 22.27
C ALA A 223 12.47 -36.75 22.99
N ASP A 224 12.03 -37.66 23.86
CA ASP A 224 12.80 -38.65 24.57
C ASP A 224 13.77 -39.48 23.68
#